data_66df72e9248ee8a4e3f23aa31d477d93
#
_entry.id   66df72e9248ee8a4e3f23aa31d477d93
#
_cell.length_a   1.000
_cell.length_b   1.000
_cell.length_c   1.000
_cell.angle_alpha   90.00
_cell.angle_beta   90.00
_cell.angle_gamma   90.00
#
_symmetry.space_group_name_H-M   'P 1'
#
loop_
_entity.id
_entity.type
_entity.pdbx_description
1 polymer ?
#
loop_
_entity_poly.entity_id
_entity_poly.type
_entity_poly.pdbx_seq_one_letter_code
_entity_poly.pdbx_strand_id
1 'polypeptide(L)'
;LIHSAEINQLDPNTKYYYRVKTETETSSLYTFITESNSSDEVAINIIAMSDMQQDSNFPNKFNEINNAIIDYFNQNYFGDLNESLDLVLIPGDLVSSGNNYNHWRDHFFSQSKELFSSVPFYPVLGNHEENSELYFKYMDLPKNGTRGYKEHWWYKDNSNVRIIGLNSNDQFRISEQLNWLDSLLNSTINDEDIDFVFAQLHHPHHSELWTPGNTSFTGKIISLLEEFTETSNKPSIHFYGHTHGYSRGESRDHEHLMINVATAGGAIDYWGDWPQHDYEEYSISEDEWGYVLVQVTAG
;
A
#
# COMPACT_ATOMS: atom_id res chain seq x y z
N LEU A 1 7.46 -13.74 -21.10
CA LEU A 1 8.73 -13.21 -20.66
C LEU A 1 8.46 -11.92 -19.89
N ILE A 2 8.96 -11.80 -18.66
CA ILE A 2 8.89 -10.58 -17.84
C ILE A 2 10.21 -9.84 -18.06
N HIS A 3 10.13 -8.52 -18.26
CA HIS A 3 11.30 -7.66 -18.39
C HIS A 3 11.29 -6.64 -17.27
N SER A 4 12.44 -6.42 -16.66
CA SER A 4 12.70 -5.31 -15.74
C SER A 4 13.88 -4.50 -16.21
N ALA A 5 13.87 -3.22 -15.89
CA ALA A 5 14.98 -2.31 -16.17
C ALA A 5 15.19 -1.40 -14.96
N GLU A 6 16.39 -1.38 -14.45
CA GLU A 6 16.79 -0.47 -13.39
C GLU A 6 17.46 0.77 -14.01
N ILE A 7 17.03 1.95 -13.61
CA ILE A 7 17.58 3.23 -14.04
C ILE A 7 18.15 3.92 -12.81
N ASN A 8 19.46 4.12 -12.80
CA ASN A 8 20.19 4.68 -11.67
C ASN A 8 20.63 6.13 -11.93
N GLN A 9 21.04 6.83 -10.87
CA GLN A 9 21.59 8.19 -10.92
C GLN A 9 20.59 9.22 -11.44
N LEU A 10 19.31 9.05 -11.11
CA LEU A 10 18.29 10.06 -11.32
C LEU A 10 18.34 11.08 -10.18
N ASP A 11 18.07 12.34 -10.52
CA ASP A 11 17.92 13.40 -9.52
C ASP A 11 16.57 13.23 -8.78
N PRO A 12 16.49 13.50 -7.48
CA PRO A 12 15.23 13.42 -6.72
C PRO A 12 14.26 14.51 -7.18
N ASN A 13 12.97 14.30 -6.91
CA ASN A 13 11.86 15.20 -7.26
C ASN A 13 11.93 15.75 -8.69
N THR A 14 12.27 14.87 -9.65
CA THR A 14 12.53 15.27 -11.04
C THR A 14 11.67 14.47 -12.01
N LYS A 15 11.04 15.17 -12.96
CA LYS A 15 10.20 14.56 -13.99
C LYS A 15 11.05 13.96 -15.10
N TYR A 16 10.87 12.68 -15.37
CA TYR A 16 11.53 11.94 -16.44
C TYR A 16 10.52 11.41 -17.45
N TYR A 17 10.99 11.19 -18.67
CA TYR A 17 10.20 10.63 -19.76
C TYR A 17 10.76 9.27 -20.14
N TYR A 18 9.89 8.28 -20.33
CA TYR A 18 10.31 6.96 -20.74
C TYR A 18 9.38 6.35 -21.79
N ARG A 19 9.89 5.38 -22.51
CA ARG A 19 9.12 4.46 -23.34
C ARG A 19 9.78 3.10 -23.37
N VAL A 20 8.96 2.08 -23.47
CA VAL A 20 9.41 0.70 -23.62
C VAL A 20 9.45 0.37 -25.12
N LYS A 21 10.55 -0.24 -25.56
CA LYS A 21 10.73 -0.66 -26.94
C LYS A 21 11.12 -2.13 -26.98
N THR A 22 10.41 -2.91 -27.78
CA THR A 22 10.77 -4.27 -28.19
C THR A 22 11.30 -4.25 -29.63
N GLU A 23 11.61 -5.43 -30.18
CA GLU A 23 12.04 -5.52 -31.59
C GLU A 23 10.96 -5.04 -32.58
N THR A 24 9.68 -5.23 -32.22
CA THR A 24 8.54 -5.00 -33.13
C THR A 24 7.63 -3.85 -32.69
N GLU A 25 7.67 -3.43 -31.40
CA GLU A 25 6.72 -2.47 -30.85
C GLU A 25 7.42 -1.40 -30.03
N THR A 26 6.79 -0.23 -29.96
CA THR A 26 7.22 0.87 -29.09
C THR A 26 5.97 1.40 -28.36
N SER A 27 6.07 1.53 -27.05
CA SER A 27 4.99 2.09 -26.23
C SER A 27 4.74 3.58 -26.54
N SER A 28 3.65 4.12 -26.02
CA SER A 28 3.46 5.56 -25.86
C SER A 28 4.62 6.14 -25.02
N LEU A 29 4.79 7.46 -25.07
CA LEU A 29 5.66 8.18 -24.16
C LEU A 29 4.95 8.32 -22.82
N TYR A 30 5.58 7.86 -21.76
CA TYR A 30 5.12 8.00 -20.38
C TYR A 30 6.04 8.93 -19.60
N THR A 31 5.55 9.40 -18.47
CA THR A 31 6.32 10.22 -17.53
C THR A 31 6.23 9.63 -16.12
N PHE A 32 7.25 9.87 -15.32
CA PHE A 32 7.22 9.65 -13.89
C PHE A 32 8.03 10.76 -13.20
N ILE A 33 7.80 10.94 -11.91
CA ILE A 33 8.60 11.82 -11.07
C ILE A 33 9.32 10.93 -10.05
N THR A 34 10.60 11.19 -9.86
CA THR A 34 11.38 10.55 -8.79
C THR A 34 10.97 11.10 -7.44
N GLU A 35 11.00 10.24 -6.42
CA GLU A 35 10.66 10.65 -5.07
C GLU A 35 11.57 11.76 -4.54
N SER A 36 11.02 12.54 -3.60
CA SER A 36 11.77 13.59 -2.88
C SER A 36 12.70 12.96 -1.85
N ASN A 37 13.82 13.63 -1.53
CA ASN A 37 14.60 13.22 -0.37
C ASN A 37 13.79 13.44 0.92
N SER A 38 14.12 12.71 1.98
CA SER A 38 13.47 12.87 3.28
C SER A 38 13.64 14.29 3.85
N SER A 39 14.81 14.89 3.64
CA SER A 39 15.12 16.25 4.09
C SER A 39 14.43 17.39 3.31
N ASP A 40 13.69 17.08 2.23
CA ASP A 40 13.09 18.11 1.37
C ASP A 40 11.74 18.61 1.90
N GLU A 41 11.08 17.88 2.81
CA GLU A 41 9.78 18.20 3.44
C GLU A 41 8.72 18.70 2.43
N VAL A 42 8.62 18.00 1.31
CA VAL A 42 7.65 18.36 0.25
C VAL A 42 6.30 17.73 0.56
N ALA A 43 5.22 18.49 0.36
CA ALA A 43 3.87 17.94 0.46
C ALA A 43 3.67 16.80 -0.54
N ILE A 44 3.08 15.69 -0.10
CA ILE A 44 2.82 14.51 -0.93
C ILE A 44 1.37 14.04 -0.83
N ASN A 45 0.84 13.52 -1.93
CA ASN A 45 -0.46 12.87 -2.01
C ASN A 45 -0.27 11.37 -2.25
N ILE A 46 -0.88 10.57 -1.41
CA ILE A 46 -0.80 9.12 -1.42
C ILE A 46 -2.20 8.54 -1.58
N ILE A 47 -2.38 7.61 -2.52
CA ILE A 47 -3.55 6.74 -2.53
C ILE A 47 -3.22 5.46 -1.78
N ALA A 48 -4.14 5.00 -0.92
CA ALA A 48 -4.11 3.67 -0.34
C ALA A 48 -5.35 2.89 -0.78
N MET A 49 -5.14 1.68 -1.32
CA MET A 49 -6.19 0.78 -1.79
C MET A 49 -5.67 -0.65 -1.87
N SER A 50 -6.52 -1.64 -1.63
CA SER A 50 -6.14 -3.06 -1.73
C SER A 50 -7.32 -3.94 -2.15
N ASP A 51 -7.07 -5.25 -2.22
CA ASP A 51 -8.08 -6.26 -2.50
C ASP A 51 -8.74 -6.02 -3.86
N MET A 52 -7.87 -5.96 -4.90
CA MET A 52 -8.31 -5.76 -6.28
C MET A 52 -8.53 -7.08 -7.04
N GLN A 53 -8.60 -8.21 -6.36
CA GLN A 53 -8.94 -9.48 -6.99
C GLN A 53 -10.31 -9.40 -7.66
N GLN A 54 -10.37 -9.88 -8.89
CA GLN A 54 -11.55 -9.70 -9.72
C GLN A 54 -12.79 -10.40 -9.13
N ASP A 55 -13.83 -9.63 -8.83
CA ASP A 55 -15.18 -10.17 -8.60
C ASP A 55 -15.83 -10.53 -9.93
N SER A 56 -16.42 -11.73 -10.02
CA SER A 56 -17.11 -12.22 -11.23
C SER A 56 -18.37 -11.42 -11.58
N ASN A 57 -19.03 -10.79 -10.61
CA ASN A 57 -20.20 -9.95 -10.82
C ASN A 57 -19.82 -8.54 -11.26
N PHE A 58 -18.63 -8.07 -10.86
CA PHE A 58 -18.13 -6.74 -11.14
C PHE A 58 -16.69 -6.77 -11.70
N PRO A 59 -16.46 -7.46 -12.84
CA PRO A 59 -15.12 -7.79 -13.32
C PRO A 59 -14.25 -6.58 -13.69
N ASN A 60 -14.83 -5.41 -13.82
CA ASN A 60 -14.14 -4.16 -14.18
C ASN A 60 -14.02 -3.19 -13.00
N LYS A 61 -14.37 -3.60 -11.77
CA LYS A 61 -14.42 -2.69 -10.62
C LYS A 61 -13.07 -2.02 -10.34
N PHE A 62 -11.99 -2.76 -10.40
CA PHE A 62 -10.65 -2.19 -10.21
C PHE A 62 -10.30 -1.13 -11.27
N ASN A 63 -10.69 -1.35 -12.54
CA ASN A 63 -10.51 -0.33 -13.57
C ASN A 63 -11.38 0.92 -13.31
N GLU A 64 -12.61 0.75 -12.82
CA GLU A 64 -13.50 1.87 -12.45
C GLU A 64 -12.88 2.69 -11.32
N ILE A 65 -12.29 2.04 -10.29
CA ILE A 65 -11.61 2.73 -9.20
C ILE A 65 -10.38 3.49 -9.70
N ASN A 66 -9.54 2.87 -10.55
CA ASN A 66 -8.39 3.55 -11.13
C ASN A 66 -8.80 4.79 -11.93
N ASN A 67 -9.86 4.69 -12.73
CA ASN A 67 -10.39 5.83 -13.48
C ASN A 67 -10.95 6.92 -12.55
N ALA A 68 -11.63 6.55 -11.46
CA ALA A 68 -12.14 7.51 -10.48
C ALA A 68 -10.98 8.27 -9.77
N ILE A 69 -9.86 7.61 -9.48
CA ILE A 69 -8.65 8.26 -8.98
C ILE A 69 -8.12 9.27 -10.00
N ILE A 70 -7.92 8.85 -11.24
CA ILE A 70 -7.42 9.72 -12.33
C ILE A 70 -8.33 10.92 -12.52
N ASP A 71 -9.64 10.71 -12.58
CA ASP A 71 -10.65 11.77 -12.75
C ASP A 71 -10.63 12.75 -11.57
N TYR A 72 -10.51 12.25 -10.34
CA TYR A 72 -10.40 13.11 -9.15
C TYR A 72 -9.21 14.04 -9.25
N PHE A 73 -8.03 13.52 -9.57
CA PHE A 73 -6.82 14.33 -9.68
C PHE A 73 -6.89 15.32 -10.84
N ASN A 74 -7.39 14.90 -12.00
CA ASN A 74 -7.58 15.78 -13.17
C ASN A 74 -8.59 16.93 -12.91
N GLN A 75 -9.56 16.73 -12.02
CA GLN A 75 -10.56 17.75 -11.69
C GLN A 75 -10.08 18.72 -10.59
N ASN A 76 -9.21 18.27 -9.68
CA ASN A 76 -8.83 19.02 -8.50
C ASN A 76 -7.41 19.60 -8.53
N TYR A 77 -6.57 19.11 -9.46
CA TYR A 77 -5.18 19.55 -9.59
C TYR A 77 -4.85 19.93 -11.04
N PHE A 78 -3.80 20.72 -11.21
CA PHE A 78 -3.29 21.10 -12.53
C PHE A 78 -2.05 20.29 -12.88
N GLY A 79 -1.81 20.07 -14.18
CA GLY A 79 -0.64 19.35 -14.67
C GLY A 79 -0.93 17.86 -14.96
N ASP A 80 0.13 17.08 -15.12
CA ASP A 80 0.03 15.64 -15.32
C ASP A 80 -0.29 14.93 -13.98
N LEU A 81 -0.90 13.75 -14.04
CA LEU A 81 -1.28 12.98 -12.85
C LEU A 81 -0.13 12.82 -11.84
N ASN A 82 1.06 12.50 -12.32
CA ASN A 82 2.25 12.31 -11.49
C ASN A 82 2.88 13.61 -10.94
N GLU A 83 2.33 14.77 -11.27
CA GLU A 83 2.70 16.05 -10.63
C GLU A 83 1.86 16.33 -9.38
N SER A 84 0.83 15.52 -9.14
CA SER A 84 -0.09 15.71 -8.03
C SER A 84 -0.43 14.43 -7.26
N LEU A 85 -0.10 13.25 -7.79
CA LEU A 85 -0.20 11.96 -7.09
C LEU A 85 1.19 11.33 -7.05
N ASP A 86 1.76 11.23 -5.86
CA ASP A 86 3.15 10.81 -5.67
C ASP A 86 3.32 9.30 -5.68
N LEU A 87 2.40 8.55 -5.02
CA LEU A 87 2.47 7.10 -4.98
C LEU A 87 1.16 6.43 -4.58
N VAL A 88 1.11 5.12 -4.76
CA VAL A 88 0.00 4.26 -4.31
C VAL A 88 0.52 3.19 -3.36
N LEU A 89 -0.09 3.06 -2.18
CA LEU A 89 0.13 1.96 -1.23
C LEU A 89 -0.89 0.85 -1.48
N ILE A 90 -0.42 -0.40 -1.53
CA ILE A 90 -1.28 -1.56 -1.76
C ILE A 90 -1.05 -2.61 -0.66
N PRO A 91 -1.85 -2.62 0.40
CA PRO A 91 -1.74 -3.63 1.47
C PRO A 91 -2.24 -5.03 1.07
N GLY A 92 -1.80 -5.54 -0.09
CA GLY A 92 -1.98 -6.94 -0.52
C GLY A 92 -3.19 -7.22 -1.39
N ASP A 93 -3.31 -8.48 -1.79
CA ASP A 93 -4.38 -9.05 -2.61
C ASP A 93 -4.59 -8.32 -3.95
N LEU A 94 -3.49 -8.21 -4.73
CA LEU A 94 -3.48 -7.59 -6.04
C LEU A 94 -4.22 -8.44 -7.09
N VAL A 95 -4.24 -9.75 -6.90
CA VAL A 95 -4.80 -10.73 -7.85
C VAL A 95 -5.54 -11.85 -7.10
N SER A 96 -6.42 -12.57 -7.79
CA SER A 96 -7.14 -13.71 -7.18
C SER A 96 -6.26 -14.97 -6.95
N SER A 97 -5.11 -15.08 -7.60
CA SER A 97 -4.09 -16.12 -7.36
C SER A 97 -2.76 -15.65 -7.94
N GLY A 98 -1.77 -15.48 -7.07
CA GLY A 98 -0.42 -15.03 -7.42
C GLY A 98 0.34 -15.99 -8.32
N ASN A 99 0.00 -17.28 -8.31
CA ASN A 99 0.59 -18.28 -9.19
C ASN A 99 0.02 -18.28 -10.61
N ASN A 100 -1.05 -17.53 -10.88
CA ASN A 100 -1.68 -17.47 -12.19
C ASN A 100 -1.23 -16.24 -12.98
N TYR A 101 -0.41 -16.45 -14.02
CA TYR A 101 0.07 -15.39 -14.92
C TYR A 101 -1.06 -14.56 -15.54
N ASN A 102 -2.20 -15.19 -15.90
CA ASN A 102 -3.31 -14.47 -16.51
C ASN A 102 -3.98 -13.49 -15.53
N HIS A 103 -4.02 -13.81 -14.23
CA HIS A 103 -4.55 -12.89 -13.24
C HIS A 103 -3.69 -11.62 -13.16
N TRP A 104 -2.36 -11.76 -13.17
CA TRP A 104 -1.46 -10.60 -13.22
C TRP A 104 -1.69 -9.75 -14.47
N ARG A 105 -1.76 -10.40 -15.63
CA ARG A 105 -1.94 -9.70 -16.90
C ARG A 105 -3.31 -9.03 -17.01
N ASP A 106 -4.38 -9.77 -16.74
CA ASP A 106 -5.75 -9.38 -17.12
C ASP A 106 -6.52 -8.71 -15.97
N HIS A 107 -6.26 -9.11 -14.70
CA HIS A 107 -6.97 -8.58 -13.55
C HIS A 107 -6.22 -7.42 -12.88
N PHE A 108 -4.90 -7.36 -13.00
CA PHE A 108 -4.10 -6.29 -12.40
C PHE A 108 -3.53 -5.32 -13.43
N PHE A 109 -2.52 -5.72 -14.21
CA PHE A 109 -1.81 -4.78 -15.09
C PHE A 109 -2.67 -4.18 -16.19
N SER A 110 -3.58 -4.94 -16.80
CA SER A 110 -4.43 -4.38 -17.86
C SER A 110 -5.45 -3.37 -17.32
N GLN A 111 -5.92 -3.55 -16.08
CA GLN A 111 -6.91 -2.67 -15.45
C GLN A 111 -6.30 -1.40 -14.83
N SER A 112 -5.03 -1.43 -14.48
CA SER A 112 -4.33 -0.33 -13.82
C SER A 112 -3.31 0.39 -14.70
N LYS A 113 -3.20 0.02 -15.98
CA LYS A 113 -2.19 0.51 -16.91
C LYS A 113 -2.11 2.05 -16.95
N GLU A 114 -3.23 2.74 -17.02
CA GLU A 114 -3.25 4.20 -17.14
C GLU A 114 -2.71 4.87 -15.88
N LEU A 115 -3.03 4.34 -14.72
CA LEU A 115 -2.54 4.85 -13.43
C LEU A 115 -1.04 4.51 -13.24
N PHE A 116 -0.69 3.23 -13.29
CA PHE A 116 0.64 2.75 -12.93
C PHE A 116 1.72 2.90 -14.02
N SER A 117 1.35 3.42 -15.20
CA SER A 117 2.36 3.85 -16.16
C SER A 117 3.02 5.18 -15.80
N SER A 118 2.47 5.94 -14.85
CA SER A 118 2.98 7.26 -14.46
C SER A 118 3.18 7.43 -12.96
N VAL A 119 2.47 6.66 -12.14
CA VAL A 119 2.51 6.74 -10.68
C VAL A 119 3.13 5.47 -10.12
N PRO A 120 4.17 5.55 -9.26
CA PRO A 120 4.76 4.39 -8.61
C PRO A 120 3.78 3.77 -7.59
N PHE A 121 3.88 2.47 -7.40
CA PHE A 121 3.10 1.77 -6.39
C PHE A 121 3.96 0.81 -5.58
N TYR A 122 3.62 0.67 -4.31
CA TYR A 122 4.35 -0.14 -3.33
C TYR A 122 3.41 -1.14 -2.69
N PRO A 123 3.38 -2.40 -3.17
CA PRO A 123 2.54 -3.44 -2.61
C PRO A 123 3.22 -4.20 -1.48
N VAL A 124 2.43 -4.79 -0.62
CA VAL A 124 2.84 -5.92 0.23
C VAL A 124 2.12 -7.20 -0.19
N LEU A 125 2.57 -8.35 0.32
CA LEU A 125 1.93 -9.63 0.04
C LEU A 125 0.63 -9.79 0.84
N GLY A 126 -0.48 -10.03 0.15
CA GLY A 126 -1.68 -10.61 0.75
C GLY A 126 -1.68 -12.14 0.65
N ASN A 127 -2.76 -12.78 1.09
CA ASN A 127 -2.85 -14.24 1.03
C ASN A 127 -3.09 -14.76 -0.39
N HIS A 128 -3.70 -13.98 -1.26
CA HIS A 128 -3.94 -14.33 -2.66
C HIS A 128 -2.68 -14.30 -3.52
N GLU A 129 -1.62 -13.60 -3.10
CA GLU A 129 -0.31 -13.68 -3.75
C GLU A 129 0.37 -15.03 -3.55
N GLU A 130 -0.04 -15.83 -2.54
CA GLU A 130 0.43 -17.21 -2.29
C GLU A 130 1.96 -17.33 -2.18
N ASN A 131 2.65 -16.24 -1.79
CA ASN A 131 4.11 -16.14 -1.82
C ASN A 131 4.73 -16.53 -3.18
N SER A 132 4.04 -16.20 -4.27
CA SER A 132 4.36 -16.62 -5.63
C SER A 132 5.67 -16.01 -6.14
N GLU A 133 6.45 -16.79 -6.90
CA GLU A 133 7.59 -16.27 -7.65
C GLU A 133 7.20 -15.18 -8.66
N LEU A 134 5.95 -15.14 -9.14
CA LEU A 134 5.49 -14.11 -10.07
C LEU A 134 5.44 -12.76 -9.38
N TYR A 135 5.01 -12.70 -8.10
CA TYR A 135 5.04 -11.46 -7.32
C TYR A 135 6.46 -10.88 -7.31
N PHE A 136 7.46 -11.65 -6.89
CA PHE A 136 8.86 -11.20 -6.81
C PHE A 136 9.53 -10.97 -8.19
N LYS A 137 8.92 -11.44 -9.28
CA LYS A 137 9.38 -11.13 -10.66
C LYS A 137 8.77 -9.85 -11.21
N TYR A 138 7.58 -9.47 -10.72
CA TYR A 138 6.91 -8.24 -11.13
C TYR A 138 7.27 -7.06 -10.25
N MET A 139 7.45 -7.30 -8.95
CA MET A 139 7.73 -6.26 -7.96
C MET A 139 9.23 -6.22 -7.65
N ASP A 140 9.82 -5.04 -7.71
CA ASP A 140 11.20 -4.81 -7.30
C ASP A 140 11.19 -3.82 -6.12
N LEU A 141 10.95 -4.38 -4.94
CA LEU A 141 10.78 -3.66 -3.70
C LEU A 141 12.12 -3.46 -2.97
N PRO A 142 12.19 -2.54 -1.98
CA PRO A 142 13.40 -2.37 -1.18
C PRO A 142 13.85 -3.69 -0.53
N LYS A 143 15.18 -3.92 -0.53
CA LYS A 143 15.78 -5.17 -0.01
C LYS A 143 16.49 -4.96 1.33
N ASN A 144 15.95 -4.03 2.13
CA ASN A 144 16.49 -3.60 3.42
C ASN A 144 15.83 -4.26 4.65
N GLY A 145 14.97 -5.24 4.42
CA GLY A 145 14.44 -6.14 5.44
C GLY A 145 15.48 -7.09 6.02
N THR A 146 15.07 -7.98 6.91
CA THR A 146 15.94 -8.98 7.51
C THR A 146 16.59 -9.87 6.45
N ARG A 147 17.87 -10.19 6.63
CA ARG A 147 18.59 -11.09 5.71
C ARG A 147 17.86 -12.44 5.58
N GLY A 148 17.54 -12.81 4.34
CA GLY A 148 16.79 -14.02 4.01
C GLY A 148 15.29 -13.78 3.77
N TYR A 149 14.77 -12.61 4.12
CA TYR A 149 13.37 -12.20 3.96
C TYR A 149 13.23 -10.93 3.12
N LYS A 150 14.15 -10.69 2.19
CA LYS A 150 14.12 -9.53 1.31
C LYS A 150 12.79 -9.43 0.57
N GLU A 151 12.24 -8.22 0.47
CA GLU A 151 10.98 -7.90 -0.17
C GLU A 151 9.73 -8.46 0.53
N HIS A 152 9.87 -9.29 1.58
CA HIS A 152 8.76 -9.69 2.45
C HIS A 152 8.40 -8.59 3.44
N TRP A 153 9.41 -7.87 3.96
CA TRP A 153 9.22 -6.63 4.69
C TRP A 153 10.38 -5.69 4.38
N TRP A 154 10.05 -4.43 4.32
CA TRP A 154 10.95 -3.40 3.82
C TRP A 154 10.50 -2.02 4.30
N TYR A 155 11.36 -1.01 4.17
CA TYR A 155 10.97 0.37 4.31
C TYR A 155 11.52 1.23 3.18
N LYS A 156 10.90 2.41 3.01
CA LYS A 156 11.29 3.42 2.05
C LYS A 156 10.83 4.79 2.54
N ASP A 157 11.65 5.80 2.29
CA ASP A 157 11.30 7.18 2.61
C ASP A 157 10.89 7.91 1.33
N ASN A 158 9.87 8.75 1.41
CA ASN A 158 9.48 9.73 0.40
C ASN A 158 9.09 11.01 1.12
N SER A 159 9.82 12.12 0.87
CA SER A 159 9.73 13.30 1.70
C SER A 159 9.88 12.92 3.19
N ASN A 160 9.22 13.58 4.09
CA ASN A 160 9.27 13.32 5.54
C ASN A 160 8.44 12.11 6.01
N VAL A 161 8.03 11.22 5.11
CA VAL A 161 7.24 10.01 5.41
C VAL A 161 8.08 8.75 5.25
N ARG A 162 8.21 7.96 6.30
CA ARG A 162 8.73 6.59 6.24
C ARG A 162 7.62 5.60 5.99
N ILE A 163 7.65 4.94 4.84
CA ILE A 163 6.72 3.89 4.43
C ILE A 163 7.32 2.54 4.78
N ILE A 164 6.55 1.71 5.50
CA ILE A 164 6.98 0.39 5.97
C ILE A 164 6.02 -0.66 5.38
N GLY A 165 6.55 -1.58 4.58
CA GLY A 165 5.83 -2.75 4.11
C GLY A 165 6.09 -3.96 5.01
N LEU A 166 5.04 -4.66 5.43
CA LEU A 166 5.10 -5.82 6.33
C LEU A 166 4.34 -7.01 5.73
N ASN A 167 4.71 -8.22 6.11
CA ASN A 167 4.06 -9.44 5.65
C ASN A 167 3.32 -10.11 6.81
N SER A 168 2.00 -10.05 6.78
CA SER A 168 1.13 -10.63 7.79
C SER A 168 0.59 -12.03 7.44
N ASN A 169 1.10 -12.68 6.38
CA ASN A 169 0.77 -14.07 6.06
C ASN A 169 1.32 -15.03 7.12
N ASP A 170 0.63 -16.14 7.37
CA ASP A 170 0.89 -17.07 8.50
C ASP A 170 2.35 -17.46 8.66
N GLN A 171 3.02 -17.80 7.56
CA GLN A 171 4.42 -18.24 7.57
C GLN A 171 5.44 -17.13 7.91
N PHE A 172 4.98 -15.87 7.90
CA PHE A 172 5.81 -14.69 8.18
C PHE A 172 5.45 -13.97 9.48
N ARG A 173 4.52 -14.53 10.27
CA ARG A 173 4.14 -14.06 11.62
C ARG A 173 5.19 -14.45 12.65
N ILE A 174 6.42 -14.02 12.45
CA ILE A 174 7.63 -14.46 13.17
C ILE A 174 8.31 -13.31 13.91
N SER A 175 9.09 -13.67 14.92
CA SER A 175 9.81 -12.70 15.76
C SER A 175 10.86 -11.89 15.00
N GLU A 176 11.45 -12.45 13.95
CA GLU A 176 12.43 -11.78 13.11
C GLU A 176 11.88 -10.51 12.46
N GLN A 177 10.64 -10.55 12.02
CA GLN A 177 9.97 -9.38 11.46
C GLN A 177 9.65 -8.34 12.55
N LEU A 178 9.14 -8.76 13.71
CA LEU A 178 8.85 -7.86 14.83
C LEU A 178 10.13 -7.19 15.35
N ASN A 179 11.21 -7.95 15.51
CA ASN A 179 12.50 -7.40 15.96
C ASN A 179 13.09 -6.41 14.94
N TRP A 180 12.90 -6.67 13.64
CA TRP A 180 13.33 -5.75 12.60
C TRP A 180 12.51 -4.47 12.66
N LEU A 181 11.16 -4.57 12.78
CA LEU A 181 10.28 -3.41 12.90
C LEU A 181 10.62 -2.57 14.13
N ASP A 182 10.76 -3.20 15.29
CA ASP A 182 11.16 -2.53 16.53
C ASP A 182 12.49 -1.77 16.37
N SER A 183 13.49 -2.41 15.78
CA SER A 183 14.80 -1.78 15.53
C SER A 183 14.68 -0.59 14.55
N LEU A 184 13.85 -0.70 13.52
CA LEU A 184 13.61 0.37 12.55
C LEU A 184 12.90 1.55 13.23
N LEU A 185 11.83 1.31 13.98
CA LEU A 185 11.09 2.34 14.69
C LEU A 185 11.97 3.07 15.71
N ASN A 186 12.77 2.33 16.49
CA ASN A 186 13.74 2.91 17.43
C ASN A 186 14.77 3.82 16.75
N SER A 187 15.24 3.47 15.55
CA SER A 187 16.13 4.33 14.77
C SER A 187 15.42 5.58 14.21
N THR A 188 14.12 5.49 13.96
CA THR A 188 13.29 6.58 13.42
C THR A 188 12.91 7.61 14.49
N ILE A 189 12.91 7.26 15.77
CA ILE A 189 12.57 8.19 16.88
C ILE A 189 13.36 9.50 16.78
N ASN A 190 14.68 9.39 16.55
CA ASN A 190 15.58 10.54 16.50
C ASN A 190 15.99 10.96 15.08
N ASP A 191 15.32 10.45 14.06
CA ASP A 191 15.56 10.83 12.66
C ASP A 191 14.83 12.15 12.39
N GLU A 192 15.59 13.24 12.29
CA GLU A 192 15.03 14.60 12.12
C GLU A 192 14.39 14.80 10.73
N ASP A 193 14.71 13.96 9.76
CA ASP A 193 14.18 14.04 8.40
C ASP A 193 12.82 13.30 8.26
N ILE A 194 12.35 12.57 9.28
CA ILE A 194 11.12 11.79 9.25
C ILE A 194 10.13 12.31 10.29
N ASP A 195 8.96 12.75 9.84
CA ASP A 195 7.88 13.22 10.68
C ASP A 195 6.75 12.21 10.83
N PHE A 196 6.56 11.32 9.84
CA PHE A 196 5.44 10.38 9.79
C PHE A 196 5.92 8.96 9.52
N VAL A 197 5.24 7.98 10.12
CA VAL A 197 5.43 6.56 9.82
C VAL A 197 4.13 5.96 9.29
N PHE A 198 4.16 5.48 8.05
CA PHE A 198 3.04 4.80 7.40
C PHE A 198 3.38 3.33 7.18
N ALA A 199 2.76 2.45 7.93
CA ALA A 199 2.91 1.01 7.77
C ALA A 199 1.80 0.45 6.88
N GLN A 200 2.06 -0.64 6.16
CA GLN A 200 1.05 -1.40 5.46
C GLN A 200 1.28 -2.90 5.60
N LEU A 201 0.19 -3.64 5.77
CA LEU A 201 0.17 -5.09 5.87
C LEU A 201 -1.23 -5.59 5.49
N HIS A 202 -1.37 -6.86 5.19
CA HIS A 202 -2.65 -7.32 4.64
C HIS A 202 -3.71 -7.63 5.70
N HIS A 203 -3.39 -8.47 6.71
CA HIS A 203 -4.41 -8.94 7.65
C HIS A 203 -4.67 -7.94 8.80
N PRO A 204 -5.95 -7.68 9.16
CA PRO A 204 -6.30 -6.82 10.28
C PRO A 204 -5.94 -7.41 11.65
N HIS A 205 -5.81 -6.56 12.68
CA HIS A 205 -5.92 -7.00 14.06
C HIS A 205 -7.37 -7.27 14.41
N HIS A 206 -8.20 -6.27 14.22
CA HIS A 206 -9.66 -6.34 14.34
C HIS A 206 -10.29 -5.89 13.02
N SER A 207 -11.31 -6.60 12.59
CA SER A 207 -12.15 -6.24 11.46
C SER A 207 -13.61 -6.28 11.88
N GLU A 208 -14.35 -5.26 11.52
CA GLU A 208 -15.77 -5.17 11.88
C GLU A 208 -16.65 -6.02 10.98
N LEU A 209 -16.39 -6.01 9.66
CA LEU A 209 -17.23 -6.69 8.67
C LEU A 209 -17.03 -8.21 8.63
N TRP A 210 -15.82 -8.69 8.91
CA TRP A 210 -15.47 -10.12 8.86
C TRP A 210 -14.46 -10.51 9.93
N THR A 211 -14.93 -10.78 11.16
CA THR A 211 -14.05 -11.11 12.30
C THR A 211 -13.17 -12.36 12.12
N PRO A 212 -13.52 -13.38 11.29
CA PRO A 212 -12.59 -14.48 11.01
C PRO A 212 -11.25 -14.06 10.37
N GLY A 213 -11.18 -12.88 9.74
CA GLY A 213 -9.94 -12.32 9.18
C GLY A 213 -8.95 -11.79 10.22
N ASN A 214 -9.35 -11.65 11.47
CA ASN A 214 -8.55 -11.05 12.53
C ASN A 214 -7.29 -11.85 12.87
N THR A 215 -6.18 -11.16 13.17
CA THR A 215 -4.96 -11.81 13.64
C THR A 215 -4.29 -11.05 14.79
N SER A 216 -3.92 -11.80 15.82
CA SER A 216 -3.15 -11.25 16.96
C SER A 216 -1.73 -10.81 16.59
N PHE A 217 -1.20 -11.24 15.44
CA PHE A 217 0.12 -10.81 14.97
C PHE A 217 0.10 -9.31 14.62
N THR A 218 -0.93 -8.85 13.92
CA THR A 218 -1.11 -7.43 13.62
C THR A 218 -1.27 -6.61 14.89
N GLY A 219 -1.92 -7.15 15.93
CA GLY A 219 -1.99 -6.48 17.24
C GLY A 219 -0.61 -6.19 17.85
N LYS A 220 0.38 -7.09 17.66
CA LYS A 220 1.76 -6.83 18.12
C LYS A 220 2.44 -5.72 17.31
N ILE A 221 2.14 -5.64 16.00
CA ILE A 221 2.65 -4.56 15.14
C ILE A 221 2.05 -3.22 15.58
N ILE A 222 0.74 -3.17 15.85
CA ILE A 222 0.07 -1.98 16.35
C ILE A 222 0.72 -1.52 17.66
N SER A 223 0.97 -2.43 18.62
CA SER A 223 1.63 -2.06 19.88
C SER A 223 3.01 -1.44 19.69
N LEU A 224 3.80 -1.89 18.69
CA LEU A 224 5.08 -1.27 18.37
C LEU A 224 4.91 0.13 17.75
N LEU A 225 3.89 0.34 16.92
CA LEU A 225 3.58 1.63 16.30
C LEU A 225 3.03 2.64 17.34
N GLU A 226 2.21 2.18 18.28
CA GLU A 226 1.73 2.96 19.42
C GLU A 226 2.90 3.44 20.30
N GLU A 227 3.79 2.50 20.72
CA GLU A 227 4.98 2.82 21.50
C GLU A 227 5.89 3.83 20.78
N PHE A 228 6.05 3.67 19.45
CA PHE A 228 6.78 4.62 18.63
C PHE A 228 6.15 6.02 18.67
N THR A 229 4.84 6.13 18.44
CA THR A 229 4.12 7.41 18.43
C THR A 229 4.21 8.08 19.81
N GLU A 230 3.95 7.33 20.88
CA GLU A 230 4.03 7.84 22.25
C GLU A 230 5.45 8.35 22.60
N THR A 231 6.49 7.61 22.19
CA THR A 231 7.88 7.92 22.53
C THR A 231 8.44 9.07 21.69
N SER A 232 8.13 9.11 20.39
CA SER A 232 8.70 10.07 19.44
C SER A 232 7.84 11.33 19.27
N ASN A 233 6.56 11.26 19.60
CA ASN A 233 5.54 12.28 19.27
C ASN A 233 5.35 12.45 17.74
N LYS A 234 5.74 11.45 16.94
CA LYS A 234 5.54 11.40 15.49
C LYS A 234 4.32 10.56 15.18
N PRO A 235 3.34 11.07 14.41
CA PRO A 235 2.14 10.30 14.05
C PRO A 235 2.47 9.04 13.27
N SER A 236 1.75 7.96 13.56
CA SER A 236 1.81 6.72 12.79
C SER A 236 0.42 6.31 12.29
N ILE A 237 0.41 5.68 11.11
CA ILE A 237 -0.78 5.13 10.47
C ILE A 237 -0.44 3.71 10.02
N HIS A 238 -1.39 2.76 10.11
CA HIS A 238 -1.28 1.55 9.31
C HIS A 238 -2.49 1.33 8.41
N PHE A 239 -2.20 0.92 7.17
CA PHE A 239 -3.17 0.52 6.17
C PHE A 239 -3.23 -1.00 6.10
N TYR A 240 -4.42 -1.55 5.99
CA TYR A 240 -4.62 -2.99 5.87
C TYR A 240 -5.76 -3.32 4.90
N GLY A 241 -5.85 -4.61 4.52
CA GLY A 241 -6.84 -5.14 3.62
C GLY A 241 -7.55 -6.37 4.19
N HIS A 242 -7.74 -7.39 3.35
CA HIS A 242 -8.26 -8.72 3.67
C HIS A 242 -9.76 -8.80 3.99
N THR A 243 -10.31 -7.83 4.68
CA THR A 243 -11.74 -7.70 4.93
C THR A 243 -12.28 -6.65 3.97
N HIS A 244 -13.08 -7.07 3.01
CA HIS A 244 -13.46 -6.24 1.87
C HIS A 244 -14.48 -5.18 2.27
N GLY A 245 -13.98 -4.03 2.63
CA GLY A 245 -14.71 -2.84 3.04
C GLY A 245 -13.76 -1.75 3.49
N TYR A 246 -14.32 -0.65 3.94
CA TYR A 246 -13.59 0.48 4.51
C TYR A 246 -13.85 0.56 6.00
N SER A 247 -12.80 0.76 6.78
CA SER A 247 -12.93 1.11 8.20
C SER A 247 -11.84 2.10 8.59
N ARG A 248 -12.16 3.04 9.46
CA ARG A 248 -11.20 3.97 10.02
C ARG A 248 -11.42 4.12 11.51
N GLY A 249 -10.33 4.03 12.27
CA GLY A 249 -10.35 4.17 13.71
C GLY A 249 -8.98 4.55 14.25
N GLU A 250 -8.93 4.72 15.55
CA GLU A 250 -7.72 5.01 16.32
C GLU A 250 -7.55 3.94 17.39
N SER A 251 -6.30 3.59 17.68
CA SER A 251 -6.02 2.70 18.80
C SER A 251 -6.44 3.37 20.11
N ARG A 252 -7.06 2.59 21.01
CA ARG A 252 -7.86 3.08 22.14
C ARG A 252 -7.17 4.12 23.04
N ASP A 253 -5.93 3.90 23.36
CA ASP A 253 -5.19 4.71 24.33
C ASP A 253 -4.05 5.53 23.68
N HIS A 254 -3.92 5.48 22.36
CA HIS A 254 -2.81 6.03 21.61
C HIS A 254 -3.30 6.66 20.29
N GLU A 255 -2.62 7.70 19.84
CA GLU A 255 -2.97 8.43 18.61
C GLU A 255 -2.48 7.70 17.34
N HIS A 256 -2.61 6.36 17.29
CA HIS A 256 -2.25 5.55 16.13
C HIS A 256 -3.48 5.29 15.26
N LEU A 257 -3.42 5.74 14.00
CA LEU A 257 -4.54 5.62 13.07
C LEU A 257 -4.52 4.27 12.34
N MET A 258 -5.69 3.62 12.26
CA MET A 258 -5.91 2.33 11.63
C MET A 258 -6.89 2.49 10.47
N ILE A 259 -6.52 2.08 9.25
CA ILE A 259 -7.36 2.27 8.07
C ILE A 259 -7.43 0.99 7.24
N ASN A 260 -8.62 0.40 7.15
CA ASN A 260 -8.94 -0.63 6.17
C ASN A 260 -9.17 0.01 4.80
N VAL A 261 -8.50 -0.50 3.77
CA VAL A 261 -8.59 0.01 2.40
C VAL A 261 -8.92 -1.08 1.38
N ALA A 262 -9.52 -2.18 1.84
CA ALA A 262 -9.86 -3.37 1.05
C ALA A 262 -11.08 -3.15 0.14
N THR A 263 -11.06 -2.10 -0.68
CA THR A 263 -12.21 -1.62 -1.43
C THR A 263 -11.98 -1.48 -2.93
N ALA A 264 -10.86 -2.00 -3.45
CA ALA A 264 -10.42 -1.66 -4.81
C ALA A 264 -10.92 -2.62 -5.91
N GLY A 265 -11.72 -3.64 -5.61
CA GLY A 265 -12.26 -4.51 -6.69
C GLY A 265 -12.79 -5.87 -6.25
N GLY A 266 -12.35 -6.39 -5.12
CA GLY A 266 -12.87 -7.63 -4.53
C GLY A 266 -14.36 -7.55 -4.18
N ALA A 267 -15.00 -8.70 -4.02
CA ALA A 267 -16.40 -8.76 -3.58
C ALA A 267 -16.51 -8.19 -2.16
N ILE A 268 -17.38 -7.22 -1.96
CA ILE A 268 -17.55 -6.55 -0.66
C ILE A 268 -18.10 -7.53 0.39
N ASP A 269 -17.59 -7.44 1.61
CA ASP A 269 -18.13 -8.10 2.80
C ASP A 269 -19.25 -7.21 3.39
N TYR A 270 -20.50 -7.46 3.00
CA TYR A 270 -21.62 -6.64 3.43
C TYR A 270 -21.98 -6.87 4.90
N TRP A 271 -22.45 -5.82 5.57
CA TRP A 271 -22.99 -5.92 6.92
C TRP A 271 -24.11 -6.97 6.98
N GLY A 272 -23.94 -7.94 7.86
CA GLY A 272 -24.91 -9.03 8.09
C GLY A 272 -24.61 -10.32 7.33
N ASP A 273 -23.69 -10.32 6.38
CA ASP A 273 -23.35 -11.53 5.60
C ASP A 273 -22.43 -12.48 6.37
N TRP A 274 -21.55 -11.93 7.23
CA TRP A 274 -20.51 -12.67 7.94
C TRP A 274 -20.55 -12.42 9.45
N PRO A 275 -19.82 -13.23 10.27
CA PRO A 275 -19.57 -12.88 11.67
C PRO A 275 -18.88 -11.51 11.75
N GLN A 276 -19.51 -10.58 12.43
CA GLN A 276 -19.07 -9.19 12.54
C GLN A 276 -19.06 -8.74 14.01
N HIS A 277 -18.38 -7.64 14.28
CA HIS A 277 -18.32 -7.03 15.58
C HIS A 277 -18.09 -5.52 15.45
N ASP A 278 -18.89 -4.75 16.14
CA ASP A 278 -18.74 -3.29 16.24
C ASP A 278 -17.72 -3.00 17.35
N TYR A 279 -16.53 -2.56 16.98
CA TYR A 279 -15.43 -2.23 17.88
C TYR A 279 -15.40 -0.73 18.18
N GLU A 280 -15.27 -0.37 19.47
CA GLU A 280 -15.25 1.04 19.91
C GLU A 280 -14.09 1.85 19.31
N GLU A 281 -13.03 1.20 18.84
CA GLU A 281 -11.88 1.80 18.20
C GLU A 281 -12.17 2.37 16.80
N TYR A 282 -13.19 1.86 16.10
CA TYR A 282 -13.56 2.32 14.77
C TYR A 282 -14.64 3.38 14.82
N SER A 283 -14.38 4.51 14.21
CA SER A 283 -15.32 5.64 14.12
C SER A 283 -16.23 5.58 12.90
N ILE A 284 -15.84 4.80 11.89
CA ILE A 284 -16.58 4.61 10.64
C ILE A 284 -16.21 3.28 10.00
N SER A 285 -17.22 2.57 9.49
CA SER A 285 -17.06 1.41 8.62
C SER A 285 -18.13 1.41 7.54
N GLU A 286 -17.71 1.17 6.28
CA GLU A 286 -18.55 1.20 5.10
C GLU A 286 -18.32 -0.05 4.26
N ASP A 287 -19.40 -0.66 3.79
CA ASP A 287 -19.39 -1.82 2.90
C ASP A 287 -19.50 -1.40 1.42
N GLU A 288 -18.60 -0.51 1.00
CA GLU A 288 -18.60 0.08 -0.34
C GLU A 288 -17.19 0.00 -0.99
N TRP A 289 -17.16 0.04 -2.33
CA TRP A 289 -15.90 0.18 -3.08
C TRP A 289 -15.38 1.62 -3.08
N GLY A 290 -14.07 1.76 -3.05
CA GLY A 290 -13.44 3.08 -3.06
C GLY A 290 -11.92 3.04 -2.94
N TYR A 291 -11.38 4.16 -2.54
CA TYR A 291 -9.96 4.35 -2.23
C TYR A 291 -9.80 5.41 -1.14
N VAL A 292 -8.65 5.44 -0.52
CA VAL A 292 -8.31 6.46 0.49
C VAL A 292 -7.25 7.40 -0.08
N LEU A 293 -7.50 8.70 -0.03
CA LEU A 293 -6.50 9.74 -0.28
C LEU A 293 -5.91 10.23 1.04
N VAL A 294 -4.60 10.14 1.16
CA VAL A 294 -3.84 10.72 2.27
C VAL A 294 -3.03 11.89 1.73
N GLN A 295 -3.19 13.04 2.36
CA GLN A 295 -2.45 14.26 2.03
C GLN A 295 -1.51 14.58 3.19
N VAL A 296 -0.21 14.58 2.91
CA VAL A 296 0.80 15.01 3.86
C VAL A 296 1.21 16.42 3.46
N THR A 297 1.01 17.38 4.33
CA THR A 297 1.44 18.77 4.11
C THR A 297 2.87 18.92 4.58
N ALA A 298 3.64 19.75 3.86
CA ALA A 298 4.91 20.22 4.37
C ALA A 298 4.70 20.97 5.70
N GLY A 299 5.58 20.76 6.65
CA GLY A 299 5.52 21.35 8.01
C GLY A 299 5.75 22.87 8.02
#